data_6dc0c4c938e666be949223a9699da41a
#
_entry.id   6dc0c4c938e666be949223a9699da41a
#
_cell.length_a   1.000
_cell.length_b   1.000
_cell.length_c   1.000
_cell.angle_alpha   90.00
_cell.angle_beta   90.00
_cell.angle_gamma   90.00
#
_symmetry.space_group_name_H-M   'P 1'
#
loop_
_entity.id
_entity.type
_entity.pdbx_description
1 polymer ?
#
loop_
_entity_poly.entity_id
_entity_poly.type
_entity_poly.pdbx_seq_one_letter_code
_entity_poly.pdbx_strand_id
1 'polypeptide(L)'
;MIAPDPADVGAGKVIAAPLPESPVISINPWGSGKPGLADRIFRWLAQGAGVLVVALIIAIGVFLAWRAIPALARNKENFLTYGGNWVTSDTSAMHFGILDLLEVTVFISLFALMLAMPVALGVAIFLTQYAPRRVAGPLAYLVDLLAAVPSIVYGVWGLYVLAPQLQPAAAWLNRTLGWCFLFASGDGPVDEGGTVFTGGIVLAVMITAVTREVFAQTSQDQIEAALALGATRWEAVKTTVLPFGRSGYVSGAILGLGRALGETVALLIILRGTEQAFGWSLFDGGSTFATKIAGAASDLDDQYQAGAYLAAGLMLFLLTLVVNAIARTALIGTRRVHR
;
A
#
# COMPACT_ATOMS: atom_id res chain seq x y z
N MET A 1 -91.36 1.79 -22.35
CA MET A 1 -89.97 1.77 -22.85
C MET A 1 -89.11 2.02 -21.66
N ILE A 2 -88.70 0.93 -20.98
CA ILE A 2 -87.98 0.93 -19.70
C ILE A 2 -86.55 0.64 -20.05
N ALA A 3 -85.66 1.53 -19.67
CA ALA A 3 -84.18 1.36 -19.84
C ALA A 3 -83.68 0.32 -18.86
N PRO A 4 -82.75 -0.56 -19.25
CA PRO A 4 -82.18 -1.57 -18.35
C PRO A 4 -81.09 -0.98 -17.43
N ASP A 5 -81.06 -1.54 -16.23
CA ASP A 5 -80.20 -1.26 -15.10
C ASP A 5 -78.71 -1.61 -15.40
N PRO A 6 -77.74 -0.76 -15.08
CA PRO A 6 -76.31 -1.00 -15.36
C PRO A 6 -75.57 -1.90 -14.34
N ALA A 7 -76.24 -2.70 -13.54
CA ALA A 7 -75.63 -3.45 -12.41
C ALA A 7 -75.21 -4.91 -12.71
N ASP A 8 -75.25 -5.36 -13.98
CA ASP A 8 -74.90 -6.76 -14.28
C ASP A 8 -73.71 -6.90 -15.28
N VAL A 9 -72.55 -6.31 -14.95
CA VAL A 9 -71.33 -6.64 -15.61
C VAL A 9 -70.51 -7.59 -14.68
N GLY A 10 -70.80 -8.88 -14.94
CA GLY A 10 -70.08 -9.95 -14.21
C GLY A 10 -68.56 -9.80 -14.22
N ALA A 11 -68.02 -9.66 -13.03
CA ALA A 11 -66.60 -9.73 -12.80
C ALA A 11 -66.05 -11.14 -13.17
N GLY A 12 -65.77 -11.32 -14.44
CA GLY A 12 -65.02 -12.51 -14.92
C GLY A 12 -63.66 -12.58 -14.22
N LYS A 13 -63.53 -13.48 -13.27
CA LYS A 13 -62.29 -13.87 -12.67
C LYS A 13 -61.36 -14.38 -13.78
N VAL A 14 -60.48 -13.52 -14.29
CA VAL A 14 -59.39 -13.94 -15.17
C VAL A 14 -58.47 -14.78 -14.30
N ILE A 15 -58.65 -16.09 -14.33
CA ILE A 15 -57.68 -17.05 -13.78
C ILE A 15 -56.49 -16.99 -14.74
N ALA A 16 -55.49 -16.21 -14.41
CA ALA A 16 -54.24 -16.23 -15.10
C ALA A 16 -53.66 -17.65 -14.99
N ALA A 17 -53.61 -18.34 -16.12
CA ALA A 17 -52.93 -19.64 -16.17
C ALA A 17 -51.51 -19.46 -15.65
N PRO A 18 -50.96 -20.36 -14.79
CA PRO A 18 -49.59 -20.29 -14.37
C PRO A 18 -48.71 -20.34 -15.61
N LEU A 19 -47.84 -19.34 -15.74
CA LEU A 19 -46.83 -19.31 -16.79
C LEU A 19 -45.99 -20.62 -16.67
N PRO A 20 -45.74 -21.31 -17.79
CA PRO A 20 -44.92 -22.51 -17.75
C PRO A 20 -43.59 -22.12 -17.11
N GLU A 21 -43.26 -22.80 -16.01
CA GLU A 21 -41.91 -22.65 -15.37
C GLU A 21 -40.87 -22.94 -16.46
N SER A 22 -40.18 -21.89 -16.89
CA SER A 22 -39.06 -22.07 -17.77
C SER A 22 -38.08 -23.01 -17.06
N PRO A 23 -37.63 -24.08 -17.71
CA PRO A 23 -36.67 -25.00 -17.09
C PRO A 23 -35.46 -24.17 -16.63
N VAL A 24 -35.25 -24.10 -15.33
CA VAL A 24 -34.03 -23.54 -14.77
C VAL A 24 -32.94 -24.48 -15.25
N ILE A 25 -32.35 -24.13 -16.40
CA ILE A 25 -31.12 -24.78 -16.86
C ILE A 25 -30.05 -24.45 -15.80
N SER A 26 -29.90 -25.36 -14.85
CA SER A 26 -28.75 -25.33 -13.95
C SER A 26 -27.51 -25.56 -14.83
N ILE A 27 -26.99 -24.47 -15.36
CA ILE A 27 -25.65 -24.51 -15.98
C ILE A 27 -24.71 -24.80 -14.81
N ASN A 28 -24.37 -26.08 -14.66
CA ASN A 28 -23.25 -26.44 -13.81
C ASN A 28 -21.98 -25.98 -14.55
N PRO A 29 -21.40 -24.84 -14.21
CA PRO A 29 -20.24 -24.30 -14.94
C PRO A 29 -19.02 -25.22 -14.83
N TRP A 30 -19.09 -26.19 -13.93
CA TRP A 30 -18.09 -27.24 -13.72
C TRP A 30 -18.71 -28.57 -14.16
N GLY A 31 -18.75 -28.83 -15.48
CA GLY A 31 -19.23 -30.09 -15.99
C GLY A 31 -18.68 -31.25 -15.16
N SER A 32 -19.56 -32.24 -14.84
CA SER A 32 -19.24 -33.46 -14.10
C SER A 32 -18.31 -34.42 -14.84
N GLY A 33 -17.54 -33.92 -15.81
CA GLY A 33 -16.48 -34.65 -16.49
C GLY A 33 -15.28 -34.88 -15.56
N LYS A 34 -14.74 -36.10 -15.52
CA LYS A 34 -13.45 -36.41 -14.90
C LYS A 34 -12.41 -35.39 -15.41
N PRO A 35 -11.65 -34.71 -14.54
CA PRO A 35 -10.68 -33.71 -14.99
C PRO A 35 -9.72 -34.33 -15.98
N GLY A 36 -9.62 -33.74 -17.17
CA GLY A 36 -8.74 -34.17 -18.22
C GLY A 36 -7.28 -34.16 -17.80
N LEU A 37 -6.42 -34.83 -18.56
CA LEU A 37 -4.97 -34.83 -18.30
C LEU A 37 -4.39 -33.42 -18.25
N ALA A 38 -4.84 -32.51 -19.11
CA ALA A 38 -4.45 -31.10 -19.12
C ALA A 38 -4.83 -30.39 -17.84
N ASP A 39 -6.03 -30.63 -17.32
CA ASP A 39 -6.53 -30.05 -16.06
C ASP A 39 -5.71 -30.52 -14.84
N ARG A 40 -5.31 -31.78 -14.83
CA ARG A 40 -4.44 -32.33 -13.78
C ARG A 40 -3.05 -31.71 -13.83
N ILE A 41 -2.46 -31.63 -15.03
CA ILE A 41 -1.14 -31.00 -15.22
C ILE A 41 -1.17 -29.55 -14.80
N PHE A 42 -2.19 -28.78 -15.23
CA PHE A 42 -2.33 -27.38 -14.85
C PHE A 42 -2.49 -27.21 -13.32
N ARG A 43 -3.31 -28.05 -12.68
CA ARG A 43 -3.46 -28.05 -11.22
C ARG A 43 -2.15 -28.34 -10.50
N TRP A 44 -1.39 -29.37 -10.96
CA TRP A 44 -0.09 -29.70 -10.36
C TRP A 44 0.94 -28.59 -10.57
N LEU A 45 0.97 -27.97 -11.74
CA LEU A 45 1.83 -26.81 -12.00
C LEU A 45 1.45 -25.61 -11.12
N ALA A 46 0.18 -25.29 -11.01
CA ALA A 46 -0.29 -24.17 -10.18
C ALA A 46 -0.01 -24.42 -8.69
N GLN A 47 -0.27 -25.64 -8.20
CA GLN A 47 0.05 -26.01 -6.81
C GLN A 47 1.56 -26.03 -6.57
N GLY A 48 2.33 -26.59 -7.50
CA GLY A 48 3.79 -26.64 -7.43
C GLY A 48 4.40 -25.24 -7.40
N ALA A 49 3.92 -24.32 -8.23
CA ALA A 49 4.33 -22.91 -8.22
C ALA A 49 4.01 -22.24 -6.87
N GLY A 50 2.82 -22.47 -6.31
CA GLY A 50 2.47 -21.95 -5.00
C GLY A 50 3.37 -22.47 -3.87
N VAL A 51 3.63 -23.80 -3.85
CA VAL A 51 4.54 -24.41 -2.88
C VAL A 51 5.96 -23.89 -3.05
N LEU A 52 6.43 -23.73 -4.28
CA LEU A 52 7.76 -23.20 -4.58
C LEU A 52 7.94 -21.78 -4.03
N VAL A 53 6.96 -20.89 -4.23
CA VAL A 53 7.01 -19.52 -3.70
C VAL A 53 7.10 -19.53 -2.18
N VAL A 54 6.28 -20.33 -1.50
CA VAL A 54 6.32 -20.44 -0.03
C VAL A 54 7.66 -21.01 0.44
N ALA A 55 8.19 -22.03 -0.23
CA ALA A 55 9.48 -22.63 0.09
C ALA A 55 10.63 -21.62 -0.10
N LEU A 56 10.61 -20.79 -1.15
CA LEU A 56 11.59 -19.72 -1.37
C LEU A 56 11.52 -18.67 -0.28
N ILE A 57 10.32 -18.24 0.13
CA ILE A 57 10.16 -17.27 1.22
C ILE A 57 10.77 -17.81 2.52
N ILE A 58 10.48 -19.06 2.87
CA ILE A 58 11.06 -19.70 4.05
C ILE A 58 12.59 -19.83 3.91
N ALA A 59 13.08 -20.26 2.76
CA ALA A 59 14.51 -20.42 2.52
C ALA A 59 15.26 -19.09 2.65
N ILE A 60 14.71 -17.98 2.13
CA ILE A 60 15.28 -16.63 2.30
C ILE A 60 15.33 -16.27 3.79
N GLY A 61 14.24 -16.45 4.54
CA GLY A 61 14.21 -16.15 5.97
C GLY A 61 15.25 -16.96 6.77
N VAL A 62 15.36 -18.26 6.49
CA VAL A 62 16.33 -19.16 7.12
C VAL A 62 17.76 -18.74 6.75
N PHE A 63 18.03 -18.43 5.48
CA PHE A 63 19.32 -17.96 5.02
C PHE A 63 19.75 -16.66 5.71
N LEU A 64 18.85 -15.67 5.77
CA LEU A 64 19.12 -14.39 6.45
C LEU A 64 19.41 -14.62 7.93
N ALA A 65 18.60 -15.44 8.62
CA ALA A 65 18.81 -15.77 10.02
C ALA A 65 20.18 -16.45 10.24
N TRP A 66 20.50 -17.45 9.43
CA TRP A 66 21.77 -18.16 9.55
C TRP A 66 22.98 -17.25 9.36
N ARG A 67 22.94 -16.35 8.39
CA ARG A 67 24.01 -15.39 8.11
C ARG A 67 24.11 -14.25 9.14
N ALA A 68 23.01 -13.92 9.81
CA ALA A 68 22.96 -12.89 10.84
C ALA A 68 23.55 -13.35 12.19
N ILE A 69 23.41 -14.64 12.56
CA ILE A 69 23.83 -15.17 13.87
C ILE A 69 25.28 -14.84 14.25
N PRO A 70 26.30 -15.01 13.38
CA PRO A 70 27.69 -14.73 13.75
C PRO A 70 27.95 -13.25 14.08
N ALA A 71 27.25 -12.32 13.37
CA ALA A 71 27.37 -10.89 13.63
C ALA A 71 26.66 -10.50 14.92
N LEU A 72 25.45 -11.03 15.16
CA LEU A 72 24.69 -10.80 16.38
C LEU A 72 25.42 -11.29 17.63
N ALA A 73 26.15 -12.40 17.53
CA ALA A 73 26.95 -12.95 18.63
C ALA A 73 28.16 -12.05 19.01
N ARG A 74 28.62 -11.17 18.11
CA ARG A 74 29.70 -10.21 18.34
C ARG A 74 29.22 -8.81 18.68
N ASN A 75 27.93 -8.56 18.54
CA ASN A 75 27.33 -7.27 18.90
C ASN A 75 27.37 -7.08 20.41
N LYS A 76 27.90 -5.95 20.86
CA LYS A 76 27.97 -5.59 22.29
C LYS A 76 26.68 -4.92 22.79
N GLU A 77 25.89 -4.40 21.88
CA GLU A 77 24.63 -3.71 22.20
C GLU A 77 23.41 -4.61 22.02
N ASN A 78 22.31 -4.24 22.65
CA ASN A 78 21.06 -4.93 22.40
C ASN A 78 20.53 -4.59 21.01
N PHE A 79 20.54 -5.56 20.13
CA PHE A 79 20.17 -5.40 18.72
C PHE A 79 18.79 -4.76 18.50
N LEU A 80 17.81 -5.07 19.37
CA LEU A 80 16.43 -4.59 19.21
C LEU A 80 16.21 -3.17 19.73
N THR A 81 16.98 -2.74 20.73
CA THR A 81 16.75 -1.47 21.45
C THR A 81 17.82 -0.42 21.21
N TYR A 82 18.91 -0.78 20.59
CA TYR A 82 19.96 0.17 20.28
C TYR A 82 19.59 1.03 19.05
N GLY A 83 19.56 2.33 19.24
CA GLY A 83 19.26 3.36 18.24
C GLY A 83 20.44 4.31 18.03
N GLY A 84 21.66 3.82 18.02
CA GLY A 84 22.87 4.64 17.82
C GLY A 84 23.59 4.31 16.52
N ASN A 85 24.76 4.91 16.38
CA ASN A 85 25.60 4.72 15.22
C ASN A 85 26.03 3.27 15.02
N TRP A 86 25.95 2.81 13.79
CA TRP A 86 26.44 1.50 13.39
C TRP A 86 27.97 1.52 13.23
N VAL A 87 28.66 0.84 14.13
CA VAL A 87 30.10 0.58 14.05
C VAL A 87 30.27 -0.89 13.72
N THR A 88 30.48 -1.19 12.45
CA THR A 88 30.63 -2.56 11.92
C THR A 88 32.03 -2.81 11.32
N SER A 89 32.86 -1.78 11.23
CA SER A 89 34.23 -1.86 10.72
C SER A 89 35.17 -2.59 11.67
N ASP A 90 34.98 -2.45 12.99
CA ASP A 90 35.72 -3.22 13.99
C ASP A 90 34.95 -4.49 14.34
N THR A 91 35.37 -5.60 13.75
CA THR A 91 34.76 -6.93 13.96
C THR A 91 34.97 -7.51 15.36
N SER A 92 35.84 -6.92 16.17
CA SER A 92 36.07 -7.31 17.56
C SER A 92 35.10 -6.62 18.54
N ALA A 93 34.56 -5.47 18.16
CA ALA A 93 33.71 -4.62 18.98
C ALA A 93 32.58 -3.97 18.15
N MET A 94 31.70 -4.80 17.62
CA MET A 94 30.57 -4.32 16.83
C MET A 94 29.51 -3.67 17.70
N HIS A 95 28.98 -2.53 17.25
CA HIS A 95 27.85 -1.83 17.86
C HIS A 95 26.83 -1.53 16.77
N PHE A 96 25.69 -2.20 16.78
CA PHE A 96 24.61 -1.97 15.83
C PHE A 96 23.27 -2.39 16.40
N GLY A 97 22.19 -1.74 15.93
CA GLY A 97 20.84 -2.04 16.33
C GLY A 97 19.82 -1.57 15.31
N ILE A 98 18.57 -1.90 15.54
CA ILE A 98 17.50 -1.69 14.57
C ILE A 98 16.48 -0.65 14.99
N LEU A 99 16.55 -0.10 16.21
CA LEU A 99 15.48 0.75 16.73
C LEU A 99 15.20 1.95 15.81
N ASP A 100 16.21 2.73 15.51
CA ASP A 100 16.07 3.91 14.64
C ASP A 100 15.63 3.53 13.23
N LEU A 101 16.17 2.43 12.67
CA LEU A 101 15.76 1.95 11.35
C LEU A 101 14.29 1.56 11.32
N LEU A 102 13.81 0.92 12.39
CA LEU A 102 12.41 0.53 12.53
C LEU A 102 11.51 1.76 12.63
N GLU A 103 11.88 2.70 13.51
CA GLU A 103 11.13 3.94 13.74
C GLU A 103 11.01 4.76 12.46
N VAL A 104 12.12 5.05 11.79
CA VAL A 104 12.13 5.80 10.52
C VAL A 104 11.34 5.07 9.44
N THR A 105 11.53 3.74 9.29
CA THR A 105 10.83 2.96 8.26
C THR A 105 9.32 2.99 8.45
N VAL A 106 8.85 2.76 9.68
CA VAL A 106 7.42 2.75 10.00
C VAL A 106 6.84 4.17 9.90
N PHE A 107 7.53 5.14 10.47
CA PHE A 107 7.05 6.52 10.52
C PHE A 107 6.91 7.15 9.12
N ILE A 108 7.94 7.05 8.26
CA ILE A 108 7.87 7.57 6.89
C ILE A 108 6.81 6.85 6.05
N SER A 109 6.67 5.52 6.23
CA SER A 109 5.69 4.74 5.49
C SER A 109 4.25 5.08 5.89
N LEU A 110 3.98 5.27 7.18
CA LEU A 110 2.67 5.68 7.68
C LEU A 110 2.35 7.12 7.28
N PHE A 111 3.32 8.04 7.36
CA PHE A 111 3.16 9.42 6.92
C PHE A 111 2.83 9.48 5.42
N ALA A 112 3.59 8.77 4.60
CA ALA A 112 3.34 8.69 3.16
C ALA A 112 1.95 8.09 2.85
N LEU A 113 1.56 7.03 3.55
CA LEU A 113 0.25 6.40 3.38
C LEU A 113 -0.90 7.34 3.77
N MET A 114 -0.74 8.07 4.88
CA MET A 114 -1.73 9.05 5.35
C MET A 114 -1.98 10.15 4.32
N LEU A 115 -0.95 10.59 3.61
CA LEU A 115 -1.07 11.56 2.52
C LEU A 115 -1.61 10.93 1.23
N ALA A 116 -1.11 9.74 0.87
CA ALA A 116 -1.42 9.08 -0.39
C ALA A 116 -2.89 8.64 -0.48
N MET A 117 -3.43 8.09 0.61
CA MET A 117 -4.75 7.46 0.59
C MET A 117 -5.90 8.43 0.25
N PRO A 118 -6.04 9.61 0.88
CA PRO A 118 -7.08 10.56 0.50
C PRO A 118 -6.88 11.11 -0.92
N VAL A 119 -5.63 11.32 -1.34
CA VAL A 119 -5.33 11.80 -2.70
C VAL A 119 -5.69 10.73 -3.73
N ALA A 120 -5.29 9.47 -3.52
CA ALA A 120 -5.63 8.35 -4.39
C ALA A 120 -7.15 8.16 -4.52
N LEU A 121 -7.88 8.26 -3.41
CA LEU A 121 -9.34 8.22 -3.40
C LEU A 121 -9.95 9.36 -4.22
N GLY A 122 -9.48 10.58 -3.99
CA GLY A 122 -9.94 11.77 -4.73
C GLY A 122 -9.70 11.64 -6.24
N VAL A 123 -8.49 11.22 -6.63
CA VAL A 123 -8.13 11.00 -8.04
C VAL A 123 -8.99 9.90 -8.66
N ALA A 124 -9.20 8.78 -7.95
CA ALA A 124 -10.03 7.68 -8.44
C ALA A 124 -11.49 8.11 -8.65
N ILE A 125 -12.11 8.77 -7.65
CA ILE A 125 -13.47 9.27 -7.77
C ILE A 125 -13.58 10.32 -8.88
N PHE A 126 -12.63 11.24 -8.97
CA PHE A 126 -12.63 12.24 -10.03
C PHE A 126 -12.60 11.60 -11.41
N LEU A 127 -11.68 10.68 -11.66
CA LEU A 127 -11.51 10.04 -12.95
C LEU A 127 -12.70 9.16 -13.34
N THR A 128 -13.33 8.48 -12.38
CA THR A 128 -14.42 7.54 -12.67
C THR A 128 -15.80 8.21 -12.72
N GLN A 129 -16.02 9.30 -11.92
CA GLN A 129 -17.36 9.86 -11.74
C GLN A 129 -17.54 11.27 -12.30
N TYR A 130 -16.49 12.09 -12.32
CA TYR A 130 -16.59 13.51 -12.64
C TYR A 130 -15.87 13.89 -13.94
N ALA A 131 -14.79 13.22 -14.29
CA ALA A 131 -13.99 13.58 -15.46
C ALA A 131 -14.78 13.36 -16.77
N PRO A 132 -14.82 14.35 -17.69
CA PRO A 132 -15.37 14.15 -19.01
C PRO A 132 -14.64 13.01 -19.73
N ARG A 133 -15.37 12.19 -20.52
CA ARG A 133 -14.78 11.03 -21.22
C ARG A 133 -13.55 11.38 -22.06
N ARG A 134 -13.46 12.62 -22.59
CA ARG A 134 -12.32 13.08 -23.38
C ARG A 134 -11.04 13.29 -22.55
N VAL A 135 -11.17 13.54 -21.26
CA VAL A 135 -10.07 13.88 -20.34
C VAL A 135 -9.75 12.71 -19.43
N ALA A 136 -10.73 11.89 -19.08
CA ALA A 136 -10.56 10.76 -18.18
C ALA A 136 -9.49 9.75 -18.66
N GLY A 137 -9.52 9.39 -19.95
CA GLY A 137 -8.56 8.47 -20.55
C GLY A 137 -7.11 8.99 -20.49
N PRO A 138 -6.81 10.16 -21.05
CA PRO A 138 -5.46 10.75 -20.97
C PRO A 138 -4.95 10.95 -19.55
N LEU A 139 -5.78 11.41 -18.61
CA LEU A 139 -5.39 11.56 -17.20
C LEU A 139 -5.14 10.20 -16.52
N ALA A 140 -5.97 9.21 -16.81
CA ALA A 140 -5.75 7.85 -16.33
C ALA A 140 -4.38 7.34 -16.79
N TYR A 141 -4.08 7.47 -18.09
CA TYR A 141 -2.80 7.08 -18.66
C TYR A 141 -1.61 7.82 -18.03
N LEU A 142 -1.75 9.12 -17.76
CA LEU A 142 -0.70 9.90 -17.07
C LEU A 142 -0.42 9.36 -15.65
N VAL A 143 -1.46 9.00 -14.91
CA VAL A 143 -1.28 8.42 -13.57
C VAL A 143 -0.64 7.02 -13.65
N ASP A 144 -0.99 6.24 -14.67
CA ASP A 144 -0.38 4.92 -14.89
C ASP A 144 1.10 5.05 -15.28
N LEU A 145 1.45 6.08 -16.08
CA LEU A 145 2.85 6.42 -16.38
C LEU A 145 3.64 6.75 -15.11
N LEU A 146 3.05 7.48 -14.15
CA LEU A 146 3.72 7.76 -12.87
C LEU A 146 4.06 6.48 -12.12
N ALA A 147 3.19 5.45 -12.16
CA ALA A 147 3.50 4.17 -11.54
C ALA A 147 4.68 3.42 -12.20
N ALA A 148 4.92 3.68 -13.48
CA ALA A 148 5.99 3.06 -14.26
C ALA A 148 7.34 3.79 -14.18
N VAL A 149 7.39 5.02 -13.65
CA VAL A 149 8.63 5.80 -13.50
C VAL A 149 9.59 5.09 -12.53
N PRO A 150 10.88 4.90 -12.88
CA PRO A 150 11.87 4.34 -11.97
C PRO A 150 12.02 5.17 -10.69
N SER A 151 12.14 4.52 -9.52
CA SER A 151 12.20 5.21 -8.24
C SER A 151 13.37 6.17 -8.08
N ILE A 152 14.49 5.92 -8.78
CA ILE A 152 15.64 6.83 -8.82
C ILE A 152 15.26 8.23 -9.36
N VAL A 153 14.36 8.29 -10.33
CA VAL A 153 13.90 9.57 -10.91
C VAL A 153 13.11 10.36 -9.87
N TYR A 154 12.27 9.67 -9.09
CA TYR A 154 11.55 10.27 -7.97
C TYR A 154 12.51 10.78 -6.88
N GLY A 155 13.58 10.04 -6.60
CA GLY A 155 14.60 10.44 -5.63
C GLY A 155 15.31 11.72 -6.05
N VAL A 156 15.82 11.77 -7.28
CA VAL A 156 16.51 12.94 -7.84
C VAL A 156 15.55 14.15 -7.91
N TRP A 157 14.34 13.95 -8.44
CA TRP A 157 13.33 15.02 -8.50
C TRP A 157 12.96 15.50 -7.09
N GLY A 158 12.77 14.58 -6.15
CA GLY A 158 12.44 14.88 -4.77
C GLY A 158 13.48 15.74 -4.08
N LEU A 159 14.75 15.39 -4.23
CA LEU A 159 15.85 16.13 -3.60
C LEU A 159 16.11 17.49 -4.25
N TYR A 160 16.23 17.53 -5.57
CA TYR A 160 16.70 18.74 -6.27
C TYR A 160 15.58 19.71 -6.68
N VAL A 161 14.34 19.22 -6.82
CA VAL A 161 13.23 20.07 -7.26
C VAL A 161 12.20 20.27 -6.15
N LEU A 162 11.75 19.18 -5.53
CA LEU A 162 10.66 19.24 -4.56
C LEU A 162 11.13 19.78 -3.21
N ALA A 163 12.28 19.30 -2.68
CA ALA A 163 12.78 19.71 -1.37
C ALA A 163 12.95 21.24 -1.25
N PRO A 164 13.59 21.94 -2.21
CA PRO A 164 13.68 23.41 -2.16
C PRO A 164 12.31 24.10 -2.15
N GLN A 165 11.32 23.56 -2.88
CA GLN A 165 9.97 24.13 -2.93
C GLN A 165 9.17 23.87 -1.63
N LEU A 166 9.50 22.84 -0.89
CA LEU A 166 8.87 22.51 0.39
C LEU A 166 9.46 23.31 1.57
N GLN A 167 10.64 23.90 1.44
CA GLN A 167 11.30 24.66 2.49
C GLN A 167 10.42 25.74 3.14
N PRO A 168 9.72 26.62 2.38
CA PRO A 168 8.87 27.64 2.98
C PRO A 168 7.71 27.03 3.79
N ALA A 169 7.15 25.93 3.29
CA ALA A 169 6.07 25.20 3.97
C ALA A 169 6.59 24.52 5.26
N ALA A 170 7.74 23.88 5.19
CA ALA A 170 8.39 23.26 6.34
C ALA A 170 8.74 24.30 7.43
N ALA A 171 9.33 25.44 7.05
CA ALA A 171 9.64 26.53 7.95
C ALA A 171 8.37 27.16 8.56
N TRP A 172 7.30 27.26 7.80
CA TRP A 172 6.00 27.73 8.32
C TRP A 172 5.42 26.73 9.33
N LEU A 173 5.40 25.44 9.03
CA LEU A 173 4.95 24.37 9.92
C LEU A 173 5.76 24.36 11.22
N ASN A 174 7.09 24.44 11.12
CA ASN A 174 7.95 24.49 12.31
C ASN A 174 7.67 25.71 13.18
N ARG A 175 7.50 26.89 12.59
CA ARG A 175 7.18 28.13 13.36
C ARG A 175 5.82 28.11 14.04
N THR A 176 4.80 27.52 13.39
CA THR A 176 3.42 27.53 13.89
C THR A 176 3.09 26.33 14.76
N LEU A 177 3.64 25.16 14.43
CA LEU A 177 3.35 23.88 15.07
C LEU A 177 4.58 23.24 15.73
N GLY A 178 5.70 23.97 15.86
CA GLY A 178 6.93 23.47 16.46
C GLY A 178 6.83 23.07 17.95
N TRP A 179 5.70 23.40 18.60
CA TRP A 179 5.35 22.87 19.92
C TRP A 179 4.94 21.38 19.86
N CYS A 180 4.55 20.87 18.72
CA CYS A 180 4.26 19.47 18.50
C CYS A 180 5.55 18.78 18.06
N PHE A 181 5.88 17.64 18.68
CA PHE A 181 7.09 16.87 18.37
C PHE A 181 7.24 16.53 16.89
N LEU A 182 6.13 16.34 16.16
CA LEU A 182 6.11 16.05 14.72
C LEU A 182 6.71 17.18 13.87
N PHE A 183 6.65 18.43 14.33
CA PHE A 183 7.08 19.61 13.59
C PHE A 183 8.18 20.38 14.33
N ALA A 184 8.75 19.81 15.38
CA ALA A 184 9.88 20.39 16.08
C ALA A 184 11.12 20.39 15.19
N SER A 185 12.04 21.30 15.42
CA SER A 185 13.36 21.25 14.80
C SER A 185 14.12 20.07 15.40
N GLY A 186 14.50 19.12 14.56
CA GLY A 186 15.32 17.98 14.94
C GLY A 186 16.82 18.25 14.80
N ASP A 187 17.53 17.35 14.14
CA ASP A 187 19.00 17.31 14.05
C ASP A 187 19.65 18.38 13.17
N GLY A 188 18.88 19.35 12.67
CA GLY A 188 19.46 20.40 11.83
C GLY A 188 18.44 21.43 11.35
N PRO A 189 18.89 22.38 10.52
CA PRO A 189 18.01 23.38 9.94
C PRO A 189 16.90 22.72 9.11
N VAL A 190 15.67 23.17 9.29
CA VAL A 190 14.46 22.66 8.61
C VAL A 190 14.55 22.84 7.09
N ASP A 191 15.39 23.70 6.65
CA ASP A 191 15.55 24.20 5.27
C ASP A 191 16.63 23.44 4.45
N GLU A 192 17.39 22.51 5.04
CA GLU A 192 18.44 21.81 4.27
C GLU A 192 17.93 20.68 3.36
N GLY A 193 16.65 20.32 3.43
CA GLY A 193 16.10 19.16 2.73
C GLY A 193 16.62 17.84 3.33
N GLY A 194 16.42 16.74 2.63
CA GLY A 194 16.91 15.43 3.09
C GLY A 194 16.18 14.87 4.31
N THR A 195 14.95 15.28 4.54
CA THR A 195 14.14 14.97 5.70
C THR A 195 13.07 13.91 5.42
N VAL A 196 12.54 13.31 6.47
CA VAL A 196 11.39 12.40 6.42
C VAL A 196 10.18 13.08 5.78
N PHE A 197 9.99 14.39 5.97
CA PHE A 197 8.93 15.17 5.34
C PHE A 197 9.00 15.12 3.82
N THR A 198 10.15 15.44 3.25
CA THR A 198 10.36 15.39 1.79
C THR A 198 10.24 13.97 1.27
N GLY A 199 10.91 13.01 1.91
CA GLY A 199 10.85 11.60 1.52
C GLY A 199 9.44 11.03 1.59
N GLY A 200 8.68 11.35 2.62
CA GLY A 200 7.30 10.91 2.79
C GLY A 200 6.35 11.47 1.74
N ILE A 201 6.51 12.74 1.32
CA ILE A 201 5.70 13.33 0.24
C ILE A 201 6.03 12.66 -1.10
N VAL A 202 7.31 12.44 -1.42
CA VAL A 202 7.70 11.73 -2.65
C VAL A 202 7.12 10.32 -2.65
N LEU A 203 7.23 9.62 -1.54
CA LEU A 203 6.69 8.29 -1.37
C LEU A 203 5.15 8.28 -1.50
N ALA A 204 4.47 9.32 -1.00
CA ALA A 204 3.02 9.46 -1.15
C ALA A 204 2.59 9.59 -2.61
N VAL A 205 3.34 10.33 -3.44
CA VAL A 205 3.08 10.41 -4.89
C VAL A 205 3.19 9.02 -5.54
N MET A 206 4.23 8.26 -5.20
CA MET A 206 4.44 6.90 -5.73
C MET A 206 3.33 5.93 -5.30
N ILE A 207 2.88 5.99 -4.04
CA ILE A 207 1.79 5.17 -3.50
C ILE A 207 0.47 5.53 -4.17
N THR A 208 0.19 6.83 -4.36
CA THR A 208 -1.05 7.31 -4.99
C THR A 208 -1.25 6.70 -6.37
N ALA A 209 -0.19 6.68 -7.19
CA ALA A 209 -0.25 6.13 -8.54
C ALA A 209 -0.64 4.64 -8.55
N VAL A 210 -0.11 3.83 -7.63
CA VAL A 210 -0.40 2.40 -7.52
C VAL A 210 -1.79 2.14 -6.91
N THR A 211 -2.18 2.91 -5.89
CA THR A 211 -3.42 2.67 -5.14
C THR A 211 -4.66 3.03 -5.95
N ARG A 212 -4.58 4.03 -6.83
CA ARG A 212 -5.70 4.47 -7.67
C ARG A 212 -6.31 3.33 -8.50
N GLU A 213 -5.48 2.46 -9.06
CA GLU A 213 -5.92 1.40 -9.96
C GLU A 213 -6.87 0.41 -9.29
N VAL A 214 -6.67 0.15 -8.01
CA VAL A 214 -7.53 -0.76 -7.24
C VAL A 214 -8.95 -0.20 -7.08
N PHE A 215 -9.12 1.12 -7.12
CA PHE A 215 -10.42 1.78 -7.04
C PHE A 215 -11.21 1.80 -8.35
N ALA A 216 -10.54 1.75 -9.48
CA ALA A 216 -11.18 1.82 -10.81
C ALA A 216 -12.07 0.59 -11.12
N GLN A 217 -12.04 -0.44 -10.28
CA GLN A 217 -12.76 -1.71 -10.47
C GLN A 217 -14.22 -1.70 -10.00
N THR A 218 -14.77 -0.55 -9.58
CA THR A 218 -16.19 -0.47 -9.18
C THR A 218 -17.10 -0.63 -10.40
N SER A 219 -18.06 -1.55 -10.34
CA SER A 219 -19.00 -1.84 -11.43
C SER A 219 -19.83 -0.59 -11.81
N GLN A 220 -19.79 -0.21 -13.08
CA GLN A 220 -20.57 0.91 -13.61
C GLN A 220 -22.08 0.68 -13.52
N ASP A 221 -22.52 -0.57 -13.63
CA ASP A 221 -23.95 -0.94 -13.57
C ASP A 221 -24.64 -0.51 -12.28
N GLN A 222 -23.89 -0.60 -11.16
CA GLN A 222 -24.42 -0.20 -9.85
C GLN A 222 -24.57 1.31 -9.71
N ILE A 223 -23.68 2.06 -10.35
CA ILE A 223 -23.72 3.53 -10.38
C ILE A 223 -24.90 3.99 -11.23
N GLU A 224 -25.08 3.37 -12.41
CA GLU A 224 -26.18 3.66 -13.32
C GLU A 224 -27.53 3.31 -12.67
N ALA A 225 -27.63 2.21 -11.92
CA ALA A 225 -28.81 1.86 -11.16
C ALA A 225 -29.18 2.91 -10.10
N ALA A 226 -28.19 3.42 -9.35
CA ALA A 226 -28.40 4.48 -8.36
C ALA A 226 -28.89 5.78 -9.01
N LEU A 227 -28.31 6.16 -10.14
CA LEU A 227 -28.71 7.34 -10.91
C LEU A 227 -30.11 7.19 -11.51
N ALA A 228 -30.47 5.99 -11.98
CA ALA A 228 -31.82 5.69 -12.48
C ALA A 228 -32.91 5.81 -11.41
N LEU A 229 -32.56 5.58 -10.15
CA LEU A 229 -33.43 5.79 -8.99
C LEU A 229 -33.51 7.26 -8.54
N GLY A 230 -32.88 8.19 -9.27
CA GLY A 230 -32.91 9.62 -9.01
C GLY A 230 -31.83 10.14 -8.04
N ALA A 231 -30.84 9.32 -7.70
CA ALA A 231 -29.73 9.78 -6.88
C ALA A 231 -28.89 10.82 -7.63
N THR A 232 -28.38 11.81 -6.91
CA THR A 232 -27.33 12.71 -7.43
C THR A 232 -26.01 11.96 -7.57
N ARG A 233 -25.08 12.50 -8.38
CA ARG A 233 -23.75 11.89 -8.54
C ARG A 233 -23.03 11.67 -7.21
N TRP A 234 -23.13 12.64 -6.29
CA TRP A 234 -22.52 12.54 -4.97
C TRP A 234 -23.17 11.46 -4.10
N GLU A 235 -24.50 11.35 -4.15
CA GLU A 235 -25.23 10.29 -3.46
C GLU A 235 -24.86 8.91 -4.02
N ALA A 236 -24.76 8.75 -5.33
CA ALA A 236 -24.29 7.53 -5.96
C ALA A 236 -22.86 7.17 -5.52
N VAL A 237 -21.95 8.15 -5.43
CA VAL A 237 -20.61 7.93 -4.88
C VAL A 237 -20.66 7.46 -3.43
N LYS A 238 -21.44 8.12 -2.58
CA LYS A 238 -21.53 7.83 -1.14
C LYS A 238 -22.22 6.49 -0.84
N THR A 239 -23.26 6.14 -1.60
CA THR A 239 -24.07 4.94 -1.35
C THR A 239 -23.59 3.71 -2.10
N THR A 240 -22.89 3.89 -3.21
CA THR A 240 -22.45 2.79 -4.09
C THR A 240 -20.93 2.70 -4.17
N VAL A 241 -20.25 3.75 -4.65
CA VAL A 241 -18.81 3.68 -4.92
C VAL A 241 -17.99 3.47 -3.65
N LEU A 242 -18.25 4.24 -2.60
CA LEU A 242 -17.47 4.15 -1.35
C LEU A 242 -17.70 2.83 -0.61
N PRO A 243 -18.93 2.32 -0.42
CA PRO A 243 -19.14 1.03 0.24
C PRO A 243 -18.54 -0.14 -0.53
N PHE A 244 -18.76 -0.21 -1.84
CA PHE A 244 -18.18 -1.26 -2.69
C PHE A 244 -16.66 -1.12 -2.85
N GLY A 245 -16.16 0.10 -3.01
CA GLY A 245 -14.74 0.41 -3.12
C GLY A 245 -13.94 0.20 -1.83
N ARG A 246 -14.61 0.04 -0.67
CA ARG A 246 -13.93 -0.07 0.63
C ARG A 246 -12.93 -1.21 0.70
N SER A 247 -13.27 -2.38 0.17
CA SER A 247 -12.35 -3.53 0.14
C SER A 247 -11.15 -3.26 -0.78
N GLY A 248 -11.38 -2.60 -1.92
CA GLY A 248 -10.33 -2.14 -2.82
C GLY A 248 -9.43 -1.09 -2.16
N TYR A 249 -10.02 -0.13 -1.43
CA TYR A 249 -9.28 0.90 -0.69
C TYR A 249 -8.32 0.31 0.33
N VAL A 250 -8.81 -0.60 1.16
CA VAL A 250 -7.96 -1.28 2.15
C VAL A 250 -6.89 -2.14 1.47
N SER A 251 -7.24 -2.84 0.39
CA SER A 251 -6.25 -3.63 -0.38
C SER A 251 -5.19 -2.74 -1.03
N GLY A 252 -5.59 -1.58 -1.57
CA GLY A 252 -4.67 -0.57 -2.11
C GLY A 252 -3.76 0.03 -1.04
N ALA A 253 -4.29 0.30 0.16
CA ALA A 253 -3.51 0.77 1.30
C ALA A 253 -2.44 -0.24 1.71
N ILE A 254 -2.79 -1.52 1.76
CA ILE A 254 -1.86 -2.61 2.10
C ILE A 254 -0.75 -2.72 1.04
N LEU A 255 -1.11 -2.69 -0.23
CA LEU A 255 -0.16 -2.74 -1.33
C LEU A 255 0.78 -1.52 -1.30
N GLY A 256 0.22 -0.33 -1.09
CA GLY A 256 0.97 0.92 -0.94
C GLY A 256 1.92 0.90 0.24
N LEU A 257 1.46 0.39 1.40
CA LEU A 257 2.29 0.26 2.60
C LEU A 257 3.43 -0.73 2.39
N GLY A 258 3.15 -1.89 1.76
CA GLY A 258 4.20 -2.87 1.44
C GLY A 258 5.27 -2.28 0.52
N ARG A 259 4.87 -1.47 -0.47
CA ARG A 259 5.80 -0.73 -1.33
C ARG A 259 6.60 0.32 -0.54
N ALA A 260 5.95 1.08 0.34
CA ALA A 260 6.59 2.10 1.15
C ALA A 260 7.67 1.55 2.08
N LEU A 261 7.38 0.43 2.75
CA LEU A 261 8.32 -0.24 3.66
C LEU A 261 9.59 -0.74 2.94
N GLY A 262 9.49 -1.09 1.65
CA GLY A 262 10.59 -1.60 0.84
C GLY A 262 11.25 -0.56 -0.08
N GLU A 263 10.80 0.71 -0.08
CA GLU A 263 11.38 1.72 -0.96
C GLU A 263 12.82 2.02 -0.58
N THR A 264 13.70 1.86 -1.55
CA THR A 264 15.14 1.89 -1.32
C THR A 264 15.79 3.10 -1.99
N VAL A 265 15.71 3.17 -3.33
CA VAL A 265 16.54 4.09 -4.12
C VAL A 265 16.09 5.54 -3.98
N ALA A 266 14.79 5.79 -4.02
CA ALA A 266 14.28 7.15 -3.88
C ALA A 266 14.63 7.72 -2.49
N LEU A 267 14.43 6.93 -1.44
CA LEU A 267 14.73 7.36 -0.07
C LEU A 267 16.23 7.44 0.21
N LEU A 268 17.06 6.57 -0.40
CA LEU A 268 18.52 6.66 -0.27
C LEU A 268 19.08 7.97 -0.82
N ILE A 269 18.46 8.50 -1.88
CA ILE A 269 18.87 9.79 -2.47
C ILE A 269 18.36 10.97 -1.64
N ILE A 270 17.14 10.86 -1.07
CA ILE A 270 16.48 11.97 -0.39
C ILE A 270 16.93 12.08 1.06
N LEU A 271 16.91 10.97 1.82
CA LEU A 271 17.14 11.03 3.26
C LEU A 271 18.59 11.34 3.60
N ARG A 272 18.77 12.34 4.46
CA ARG A 272 20.06 12.64 5.08
C ARG A 272 20.31 11.62 6.18
N GLY A 273 21.44 10.92 6.09
CA GLY A 273 21.91 10.07 7.19
C GLY A 273 22.24 10.94 8.41
N THR A 274 21.79 10.54 9.58
CA THR A 274 22.10 11.19 10.85
C THR A 274 22.88 10.23 11.75
N GLU A 275 23.74 10.78 12.61
CA GLU A 275 24.43 10.03 13.65
C GLU A 275 23.66 10.03 14.97
N GLN A 276 22.60 10.82 15.06
CA GLN A 276 21.75 10.95 16.24
C GLN A 276 20.56 10.01 16.15
N ALA A 277 20.04 9.63 17.31
CA ALA A 277 18.82 8.83 17.39
C ALA A 277 17.61 9.61 16.81
N PHE A 278 16.68 8.91 16.20
CA PHE A 278 15.52 9.52 15.56
C PHE A 278 14.62 10.25 16.59
N GLY A 279 14.40 11.55 16.38
CA GLY A 279 13.64 12.40 17.30
C GLY A 279 12.13 12.43 17.04
N TRP A 280 11.60 11.59 16.16
CA TRP A 280 10.17 11.54 15.76
C TRP A 280 9.65 12.81 15.09
N SER A 281 10.53 13.67 14.59
CA SER A 281 10.15 14.83 13.79
C SER A 281 10.11 14.49 12.30
N LEU A 282 9.17 15.10 11.58
CA LEU A 282 9.13 15.05 10.14
C LEU A 282 10.33 15.76 9.48
N PHE A 283 11.00 16.64 10.22
CA PHE A 283 12.15 17.38 9.72
C PHE A 283 13.48 16.70 10.06
N ASP A 284 13.44 15.58 10.78
CA ASP A 284 14.62 14.77 11.00
C ASP A 284 15.05 14.07 9.70
N GLY A 285 16.36 13.79 9.64
CA GLY A 285 16.91 12.82 8.72
C GLY A 285 16.70 11.39 9.22
N GLY A 286 17.49 10.47 8.73
CA GLY A 286 17.49 9.09 9.18
C GLY A 286 17.70 8.09 8.05
N SER A 287 17.72 6.83 8.39
CA SER A 287 17.82 5.74 7.44
C SER A 287 16.71 4.72 7.64
N THR A 288 16.12 4.23 6.56
CA THR A 288 15.24 3.06 6.64
C THR A 288 16.08 1.78 6.59
N PHE A 289 15.48 0.64 6.90
CA PHE A 289 16.15 -0.65 6.71
C PHE A 289 16.70 -0.80 5.30
N ALA A 290 15.88 -0.49 4.29
CA ALA A 290 16.24 -0.64 2.88
C ALA A 290 17.38 0.30 2.47
N THR A 291 17.35 1.57 2.90
CA THR A 291 18.40 2.54 2.59
C THR A 291 19.71 2.22 3.30
N LYS A 292 19.66 1.76 4.55
CA LYS A 292 20.85 1.36 5.30
C LYS A 292 21.58 0.19 4.66
N ILE A 293 20.83 -0.84 4.24
CA ILE A 293 21.39 -2.01 3.55
C ILE A 293 21.98 -1.62 2.19
N ALA A 294 21.22 -0.84 1.40
CA ALA A 294 21.65 -0.44 0.07
C ALA A 294 22.88 0.49 0.10
N GLY A 295 22.93 1.42 1.06
CA GLY A 295 24.07 2.33 1.21
C GLY A 295 25.38 1.64 1.60
N ALA A 296 25.29 0.50 2.28
CA ALA A 296 26.47 -0.27 2.66
C ALA A 296 26.87 -1.36 1.65
N ALA A 297 26.03 -1.64 0.64
CA ALA A 297 26.20 -2.81 -0.23
C ALA A 297 27.54 -2.85 -1.00
N SER A 298 28.16 -1.68 -1.26
CA SER A 298 29.47 -1.56 -1.92
C SER A 298 30.67 -1.77 -0.98
N ASP A 299 30.46 -1.68 0.35
CA ASP A 299 31.53 -1.59 1.35
C ASP A 299 31.57 -2.82 2.28
N LEU A 300 30.92 -3.92 1.87
CA LEU A 300 30.84 -5.17 2.66
C LEU A 300 32.05 -6.06 2.41
N ASP A 301 33.20 -5.72 3.00
CA ASP A 301 34.44 -6.46 2.81
C ASP A 301 34.54 -7.72 3.70
N ASP A 302 33.83 -7.75 4.85
CA ASP A 302 33.90 -8.86 5.79
C ASP A 302 32.55 -9.54 6.00
N GLN A 303 32.58 -10.87 6.23
CA GLN A 303 31.38 -11.67 6.44
C GLN A 303 30.58 -11.27 7.70
N TYR A 304 31.22 -10.74 8.73
CA TYR A 304 30.55 -10.27 9.96
C TYR A 304 29.86 -8.92 9.73
N GLN A 305 30.53 -8.04 9.00
CA GLN A 305 29.92 -6.79 8.56
C GLN A 305 28.68 -7.07 7.70
N ALA A 306 28.81 -7.91 6.68
CA ALA A 306 27.67 -8.35 5.88
C ALA A 306 26.56 -8.99 6.74
N GLY A 307 26.94 -9.78 7.76
CA GLY A 307 26.02 -10.38 8.71
C GLY A 307 25.17 -9.38 9.48
N ALA A 308 25.72 -8.22 9.88
CA ALA A 308 24.96 -7.16 10.55
C ALA A 308 23.88 -6.55 9.64
N TYR A 309 24.20 -6.27 8.38
CA TYR A 309 23.24 -5.76 7.41
C TYR A 309 22.20 -6.83 6.99
N LEU A 310 22.59 -8.10 6.94
CA LEU A 310 21.66 -9.21 6.73
C LEU A 310 20.72 -9.39 7.93
N ALA A 311 21.16 -9.09 9.16
CA ALA A 311 20.27 -9.04 10.32
C ALA A 311 19.21 -7.92 10.18
N ALA A 312 19.59 -6.73 9.69
CA ALA A 312 18.63 -5.68 9.37
C ALA A 312 17.65 -6.12 8.26
N GLY A 313 18.15 -6.82 7.24
CA GLY A 313 17.32 -7.42 6.18
C GLY A 313 16.32 -8.44 6.70
N LEU A 314 16.73 -9.28 7.66
CA LEU A 314 15.84 -10.21 8.36
C LEU A 314 14.71 -9.46 9.10
N MET A 315 15.04 -8.36 9.77
CA MET A 315 14.03 -7.57 10.48
C MET A 315 13.07 -6.86 9.53
N LEU A 316 13.54 -6.33 8.40
CA LEU A 316 12.66 -5.80 7.36
C LEU A 316 11.73 -6.89 6.79
N PHE A 317 12.27 -8.08 6.56
CA PHE A 317 11.50 -9.24 6.11
C PHE A 317 10.41 -9.61 7.12
N LEU A 318 10.74 -9.71 8.41
CA LEU A 318 9.75 -9.97 9.47
C LEU A 318 8.73 -8.84 9.61
N LEU A 319 9.15 -7.58 9.54
CA LEU A 319 8.27 -6.42 9.57
C LEU A 319 7.24 -6.49 8.44
N THR A 320 7.67 -6.77 7.23
CA THR A 320 6.76 -6.87 6.07
C THR A 320 5.80 -8.05 6.20
N LEU A 321 6.23 -9.19 6.74
CA LEU A 321 5.35 -10.32 7.04
C LEU A 321 4.29 -9.96 8.07
N VAL A 322 4.68 -9.33 9.18
CA VAL A 322 3.76 -8.93 10.26
C VAL A 322 2.75 -7.91 9.74
N VAL A 323 3.20 -6.87 9.03
CA VAL A 323 2.33 -5.84 8.45
C VAL A 323 1.33 -6.46 7.48
N ASN A 324 1.79 -7.34 6.58
CA ASN A 324 0.91 -8.03 5.62
C ASN A 324 -0.08 -8.98 6.33
N ALA A 325 0.32 -9.65 7.41
CA ALA A 325 -0.57 -10.52 8.19
C ALA A 325 -1.66 -9.70 8.90
N ILE A 326 -1.30 -8.59 9.57
CA ILE A 326 -2.25 -7.66 10.21
C ILE A 326 -3.24 -7.11 9.17
N ALA A 327 -2.73 -6.67 8.04
CA ALA A 327 -3.52 -6.12 6.97
C ALA A 327 -4.54 -7.13 6.40
N ARG A 328 -4.14 -8.39 6.19
CA ARG A 328 -5.04 -9.46 5.74
C ARG A 328 -6.12 -9.79 6.77
N THR A 329 -5.79 -9.83 8.06
CA THR A 329 -6.79 -10.08 9.11
C THR A 329 -7.84 -8.96 9.20
N ALA A 330 -7.42 -7.70 9.02
CA ALA A 330 -8.34 -6.56 8.95
C ALA A 330 -9.32 -6.68 7.77
N LEU A 331 -8.86 -7.16 6.59
CA LEU A 331 -9.72 -7.40 5.42
C LEU A 331 -10.74 -8.51 5.63
N ILE A 332 -10.37 -9.61 6.30
CA ILE A 332 -11.26 -10.73 6.57
C ILE A 332 -12.36 -10.31 7.56
N GLY A 333 -12.01 -9.49 8.57
CA GLY A 333 -12.96 -8.95 9.54
C GLY A 333 -14.06 -8.09 8.89
N THR A 334 -13.72 -7.27 7.91
CA THR A 334 -14.70 -6.42 7.19
C THR A 334 -15.68 -7.19 6.31
N ARG A 335 -15.30 -8.37 5.79
CA ARG A 335 -16.21 -9.23 4.99
C ARG A 335 -17.26 -9.96 5.84
N ARG A 336 -17.02 -10.19 7.13
CA ARG A 336 -17.97 -10.89 8.02
C ARG A 336 -19.09 -10.00 8.56
N VAL A 337 -18.94 -8.68 8.54
CA VAL A 337 -19.95 -7.74 9.03
C VAL A 337 -21.08 -7.50 8.00
N HIS A 338 -20.92 -7.91 6.74
CA HIS A 338 -21.88 -7.73 5.66
C HIS A 338 -22.53 -9.05 5.17
N ARG A 339 -22.46 -10.10 5.95
CA ARG A 339 -23.29 -11.31 5.83
C ARG A 339 -24.24 -11.40 7.02
#